data_1aa068860c5ba5a993013355c5807daf
#
_entry.id   1aa068860c5ba5a993013355c5807daf
#
_cell.length_a   1.000
_cell.length_b   1.000
_cell.length_c   1.000
_cell.angle_alpha   90.00
_cell.angle_beta   90.00
_cell.angle_gamma   90.00
#
_symmetry.space_group_name_H-M   'P 1'
#
loop_
_entity.id
_entity.type
_entity.pdbx_description
1 polymer ?
#
loop_
_entity_poly.entity_id
_entity_poly.type
_entity_poly.pdbx_seq_one_letter_code
_entity_poly.pdbx_strand_id
1 'polypeptide(L)'
;MELELHRVDYNIVGITSKSCMKLLPHTKTGEQQKVVIADNEGILQVFSVKKEDIQLQFKTLPGHKITSVQLSGEPGTVCDKIFASSENEVRGFTRKGKLFLSFDSNMTEPITSMYVLGNDLFLCGKHTYNHYKDCKDIGSYLCGDCIVDVIALHTNKVSGVILLFSSGKYN
;
A
#
# COMPACT_ATOMS: atom_id res chain seq x y z
N MET A 1 21.67 19.02 -24.01
CA MET A 1 20.87 17.78 -23.94
C MET A 1 19.43 18.22 -23.81
N GLU A 2 18.67 18.11 -24.90
CA GLU A 2 17.24 18.44 -24.88
C GLU A 2 16.48 17.19 -24.43
N LEU A 3 15.58 17.35 -23.47
CA LEU A 3 14.68 16.31 -22.99
C LEU A 3 13.34 16.48 -23.70
N GLU A 4 12.99 15.55 -24.58
CA GLU A 4 11.70 15.51 -25.24
C GLU A 4 10.74 14.64 -24.40
N LEU A 5 9.66 15.24 -23.91
CA LEU A 5 8.66 14.56 -23.07
C LEU A 5 7.42 14.30 -23.90
N HIS A 6 7.05 13.03 -24.02
CA HIS A 6 5.80 12.60 -24.62
C HIS A 6 4.78 12.25 -23.53
N ARG A 7 3.59 12.82 -23.60
CA ARG A 7 2.46 12.49 -22.73
C ARG A 7 1.57 11.47 -23.45
N VAL A 8 1.27 10.37 -22.73
CA VAL A 8 0.29 9.37 -23.16
C VAL A 8 -0.73 9.19 -22.03
N ASP A 9 -1.99 9.46 -22.33
CA ASP A 9 -3.08 9.31 -21.37
C ASP A 9 -3.69 7.91 -21.51
N TYR A 10 -3.43 7.03 -20.54
CA TYR A 10 -3.86 5.65 -20.57
C TYR A 10 -5.24 5.42 -19.96
N ASN A 11 -5.55 6.09 -18.85
CA ASN A 11 -6.80 5.85 -18.12
C ASN A 11 -7.17 7.07 -17.26
N ILE A 12 -8.47 7.22 -17.01
CA ILE A 12 -9.00 8.17 -16.05
C ILE A 12 -9.49 7.38 -14.84
N VAL A 13 -8.91 7.66 -13.69
CA VAL A 13 -9.29 7.08 -12.39
C VAL A 13 -9.88 8.16 -11.50
N GLY A 14 -10.56 7.78 -10.42
CA GLY A 14 -11.04 8.72 -9.41
C GLY A 14 -9.91 9.47 -8.70
N ILE A 15 -10.25 10.37 -7.79
CA ILE A 15 -9.27 11.09 -6.97
C ILE A 15 -8.52 10.07 -6.09
N THR A 16 -7.19 10.13 -6.11
CA THR A 16 -6.32 9.20 -5.38
C THR A 16 -5.60 9.89 -4.23
N SER A 17 -5.25 9.15 -3.19
CA SER A 17 -4.37 9.59 -2.11
C SER A 17 -2.89 9.31 -2.44
N LYS A 18 -1.97 9.90 -1.66
CA LYS A 18 -0.55 9.55 -1.73
C LYS A 18 -0.38 8.04 -1.51
N SER A 19 0.64 7.45 -2.11
CA SER A 19 0.96 6.02 -1.98
C SER A 19 -0.12 5.04 -2.46
N CYS A 20 -1.15 5.50 -3.17
CA CYS A 20 -2.22 4.67 -3.72
C CYS A 20 -1.98 4.18 -5.15
N MET A 21 -0.76 4.35 -5.70
CA MET A 21 -0.35 3.80 -6.97
C MET A 21 0.94 3.00 -6.82
N LYS A 22 0.95 1.78 -7.33
CA LYS A 22 2.12 0.88 -7.30
C LYS A 22 2.27 0.13 -8.63
N LEU A 23 3.52 -0.18 -8.98
CA LEU A 23 3.81 -1.09 -10.09
C LEU A 23 3.97 -2.50 -9.55
N LEU A 24 3.19 -3.45 -10.05
CA LEU A 24 3.37 -4.87 -9.72
C LEU A 24 4.65 -5.39 -10.37
N PRO A 25 5.53 -6.04 -9.61
CA PRO A 25 6.74 -6.61 -10.18
C PRO A 25 6.40 -7.74 -11.17
N HIS A 26 7.24 -7.92 -12.17
CA HIS A 26 7.12 -9.03 -13.11
C HIS A 26 7.39 -10.37 -12.39
N THR A 27 6.57 -11.37 -12.67
CA THR A 27 6.79 -12.74 -12.19
C THR A 27 7.46 -13.62 -13.24
N LYS A 28 7.39 -13.20 -14.50
CA LYS A 28 7.96 -13.92 -15.66
C LYS A 28 8.58 -12.95 -16.65
N THR A 29 9.61 -13.38 -17.34
CA THR A 29 10.21 -12.64 -18.45
C THR A 29 9.15 -12.40 -19.54
N GLY A 30 9.03 -11.16 -20.02
CA GLY A 30 8.05 -10.79 -21.06
C GLY A 30 6.63 -10.53 -20.55
N GLU A 31 6.39 -10.57 -19.23
CA GLU A 31 5.10 -10.18 -18.64
C GLU A 31 4.86 -8.67 -18.87
N GLN A 32 3.61 -8.32 -19.18
CA GLN A 32 3.21 -6.91 -19.29
C GLN A 32 3.27 -6.22 -17.94
N GLN A 33 3.67 -4.96 -17.93
CA GLN A 33 3.66 -4.15 -16.74
C GLN A 33 2.23 -3.99 -16.23
N LYS A 34 2.03 -4.27 -14.94
CA LYS A 34 0.75 -4.07 -14.25
C LYS A 34 0.84 -2.91 -13.28
N VAL A 35 -0.21 -2.12 -13.26
CA VAL A 35 -0.36 -0.97 -12.38
C VAL A 35 -1.52 -1.23 -11.44
N VAL A 36 -1.30 -0.99 -10.16
CA VAL A 36 -2.33 -0.98 -9.12
C VAL A 36 -2.64 0.47 -8.79
N ILE A 37 -3.90 0.85 -8.80
CA ILE A 37 -4.36 2.17 -8.37
C ILE A 37 -5.56 1.99 -7.44
N ALA A 38 -5.59 2.80 -6.39
CA ALA A 38 -6.74 2.91 -5.49
C ALA A 38 -7.19 4.36 -5.39
N ASP A 39 -8.49 4.58 -5.21
CA ASP A 39 -9.09 5.90 -5.17
C ASP A 39 -9.82 6.19 -3.84
N ASN A 40 -10.32 7.43 -3.74
CA ASN A 40 -11.04 7.91 -2.57
C ASN A 40 -12.47 7.34 -2.46
N GLU A 41 -12.97 6.69 -3.50
CA GLU A 41 -14.25 5.97 -3.49
C GLU A 41 -14.08 4.51 -3.02
N GLY A 42 -12.88 4.14 -2.58
CA GLY A 42 -12.57 2.80 -2.07
C GLY A 42 -12.40 1.75 -3.15
N ILE A 43 -12.25 2.17 -4.39
CA ILE A 43 -12.07 1.28 -5.53
C ILE A 43 -10.58 1.00 -5.71
N LEU A 44 -10.22 -0.28 -5.65
CA LEU A 44 -8.92 -0.79 -6.05
C LEU A 44 -9.02 -1.41 -7.44
N GLN A 45 -8.18 -0.98 -8.36
CA GLN A 45 -8.14 -1.53 -9.70
C GLN A 45 -6.72 -1.86 -10.15
N VAL A 46 -6.61 -2.92 -10.92
CA VAL A 46 -5.35 -3.37 -11.52
C VAL A 46 -5.54 -3.48 -13.01
N PHE A 47 -4.64 -2.88 -13.75
CA PHE A 47 -4.62 -2.97 -15.20
C PHE A 47 -3.21 -3.25 -15.71
N SER A 48 -3.12 -3.89 -16.87
CA SER A 48 -1.87 -4.06 -17.61
C SER A 48 -1.79 -3.06 -18.75
N VAL A 49 -0.58 -2.56 -18.99
CA VAL A 49 -0.27 -1.66 -20.10
C VAL A 49 0.46 -2.46 -21.18
N LYS A 50 -0.07 -2.45 -22.38
CA LYS A 50 0.54 -3.09 -23.55
C LYS A 50 0.57 -2.10 -24.71
N LYS A 51 1.74 -1.56 -25.02
CA LYS A 51 1.90 -0.48 -26.01
C LYS A 51 0.97 0.69 -25.65
N GLU A 52 -0.11 0.89 -26.42
CA GLU A 52 -1.08 1.98 -26.24
C GLU A 52 -2.39 1.49 -25.64
N ASP A 53 -2.54 0.16 -25.40
CA ASP A 53 -3.77 -0.43 -24.88
C ASP A 53 -3.69 -0.71 -23.39
N ILE A 54 -4.84 -0.55 -22.71
CA ILE A 54 -5.04 -0.92 -21.32
C ILE A 54 -5.98 -2.10 -21.24
N GLN A 55 -5.57 -3.11 -20.46
CA GLN A 55 -6.41 -4.24 -20.12
C GLN A 55 -6.69 -4.24 -18.63
N LEU A 56 -7.95 -3.99 -18.25
CA LEU A 56 -8.39 -4.14 -16.87
C LEU A 56 -8.28 -5.61 -16.44
N GLN A 57 -7.55 -5.86 -15.36
CA GLN A 57 -7.40 -7.21 -14.79
C GLN A 57 -8.50 -7.47 -13.77
N PHE A 58 -8.71 -6.55 -12.84
CA PHE A 58 -9.82 -6.56 -11.92
C PHE A 58 -10.09 -5.17 -11.35
N LYS A 59 -11.29 -4.98 -10.81
CA LYS A 59 -11.75 -3.79 -10.11
C LYS A 59 -12.61 -4.24 -8.94
N THR A 60 -12.40 -3.65 -7.74
CA THR A 60 -13.24 -3.91 -6.58
C THR A 60 -14.52 -3.07 -6.62
N LEU A 61 -15.48 -3.41 -5.78
CA LEU A 61 -16.63 -2.56 -5.51
C LEU A 61 -16.20 -1.31 -4.74
N PRO A 62 -16.95 -0.22 -4.84
CA PRO A 62 -16.77 0.98 -4.01
C PRO A 62 -16.85 0.65 -2.51
N GLY A 63 -16.18 1.46 -1.70
CA GLY A 63 -16.15 1.32 -0.25
C GLY A 63 -15.57 2.57 0.41
N HIS A 64 -15.02 2.41 1.60
CA HIS A 64 -14.34 3.49 2.28
C HIS A 64 -13.05 3.89 1.56
N LYS A 65 -12.73 5.19 1.65
CA LYS A 65 -11.53 5.77 1.04
C LYS A 65 -10.28 4.94 1.34
N ILE A 66 -9.56 4.54 0.29
CA ILE A 66 -8.27 3.87 0.44
C ILE A 66 -7.20 4.93 0.70
N THR A 67 -6.46 4.77 1.79
CA THR A 67 -5.43 5.73 2.23
C THR A 67 -4.02 5.30 1.83
N SER A 68 -3.77 3.99 1.72
CA SER A 68 -2.46 3.46 1.32
C SER A 68 -2.61 2.13 0.58
N VAL A 69 -1.72 1.90 -0.38
CA VAL A 69 -1.54 0.62 -1.06
C VAL A 69 -0.09 0.18 -0.89
N GLN A 70 0.11 -1.05 -0.44
CA GLN A 70 1.42 -1.67 -0.33
C GLN A 70 1.46 -3.00 -1.07
N LEU A 71 2.63 -3.32 -1.60
CA LEU A 71 2.89 -4.62 -2.18
C LEU A 71 3.76 -5.42 -1.22
N SER A 72 3.43 -6.68 -1.03
CA SER A 72 4.22 -7.58 -0.20
C SER A 72 4.20 -9.00 -0.76
N GLY A 73 5.09 -9.81 -0.23
CA GLY A 73 5.23 -11.22 -0.52
C GLY A 73 5.98 -11.89 0.62
N GLU A 74 6.23 -13.16 0.50
CA GLU A 74 7.12 -13.85 1.43
C GLU A 74 8.56 -13.30 1.28
N PRO A 75 9.32 -13.19 2.38
CA PRO A 75 10.71 -12.73 2.33
C PRO A 75 11.52 -13.53 1.29
N GLY A 76 12.22 -12.81 0.41
CA GLY A 76 12.99 -13.42 -0.68
C GLY A 76 12.19 -13.82 -1.93
N THR A 77 10.88 -13.58 -1.95
CA THR A 77 10.03 -13.81 -3.12
C THR A 77 9.59 -12.51 -3.78
N VAL A 78 8.94 -12.63 -4.93
CA VAL A 78 8.34 -11.49 -5.62
C VAL A 78 7.15 -10.97 -4.81
N CYS A 79 7.09 -9.66 -4.59
CA CYS A 79 5.95 -9.00 -3.93
C CYS A 79 4.71 -9.06 -4.83
N ASP A 80 3.95 -10.12 -4.73
CA ASP A 80 2.80 -10.41 -5.62
C ASP A 80 1.44 -10.20 -4.94
N LYS A 81 1.42 -9.86 -3.66
CA LYS A 81 0.21 -9.57 -2.89
C LYS A 81 0.00 -8.07 -2.77
N ILE A 82 -1.23 -7.65 -2.87
CA ILE A 82 -1.64 -6.25 -2.83
C ILE A 82 -2.39 -6.03 -1.53
N PHE A 83 -1.94 -5.10 -0.72
CA PHE A 83 -2.60 -4.69 0.52
C PHE A 83 -3.12 -3.26 0.37
N ALA A 84 -4.35 -3.04 0.78
CA ALA A 84 -4.99 -1.73 0.77
C ALA A 84 -5.55 -1.43 2.16
N SER A 85 -5.25 -0.25 2.70
CA SER A 85 -5.82 0.22 3.96
C SER A 85 -6.91 1.25 3.72
N SER A 86 -8.00 1.16 4.50
CA SER A 86 -9.08 2.13 4.51
C SER A 86 -9.65 2.23 5.91
N GLU A 87 -9.73 3.44 6.47
CA GLU A 87 -10.08 3.63 7.88
C GLU A 87 -9.25 2.73 8.79
N ASN A 88 -9.85 1.76 9.48
CA ASN A 88 -9.18 0.82 10.39
C ASN A 88 -9.01 -0.58 9.78
N GLU A 89 -9.44 -0.76 8.53
CA GLU A 89 -9.40 -2.06 7.83
C GLU A 89 -8.19 -2.17 6.91
N VAL A 90 -7.58 -3.36 6.88
CA VAL A 90 -6.59 -3.77 5.88
C VAL A 90 -7.15 -4.93 5.07
N ARG A 91 -7.22 -4.75 3.76
CA ARG A 91 -7.63 -5.79 2.82
C ARG A 91 -6.45 -6.27 1.98
N GLY A 92 -6.31 -7.59 1.86
CA GLY A 92 -5.27 -8.22 1.05
C GLY A 92 -5.85 -8.91 -0.18
N PHE A 93 -5.26 -8.65 -1.35
CA PHE A 93 -5.68 -9.19 -2.64
C PHE A 93 -4.53 -9.90 -3.33
N THR A 94 -4.82 -10.99 -4.00
CA THR A 94 -3.90 -11.61 -4.94
C THR A 94 -3.79 -10.76 -6.22
N ARG A 95 -2.78 -10.99 -7.04
CA ARG A 95 -2.62 -10.35 -8.37
C ARG A 95 -3.85 -10.52 -9.29
N LYS A 96 -4.68 -11.54 -9.04
CA LYS A 96 -5.90 -11.84 -9.81
C LYS A 96 -7.17 -11.22 -9.21
N GLY A 97 -7.04 -10.46 -8.11
CA GLY A 97 -8.15 -9.79 -7.45
C GLY A 97 -8.91 -10.64 -6.43
N LYS A 98 -8.43 -11.86 -6.11
CA LYS A 98 -9.04 -12.64 -5.04
C LYS A 98 -8.67 -12.05 -3.68
N LEU A 99 -9.69 -11.67 -2.89
CA LEU A 99 -9.53 -11.28 -1.49
C LEU A 99 -9.06 -12.49 -0.69
N PHE A 100 -7.95 -12.36 0.04
CA PHE A 100 -7.45 -13.40 0.95
C PHE A 100 -7.34 -12.93 2.39
N LEU A 101 -7.39 -11.61 2.63
CA LEU A 101 -7.35 -11.00 3.94
C LEU A 101 -8.37 -9.87 4.03
N SER A 102 -9.14 -9.84 5.11
CA SER A 102 -9.92 -8.70 5.59
C SER A 102 -9.67 -8.63 7.10
N PHE A 103 -8.98 -7.60 7.53
CA PHE A 103 -8.50 -7.46 8.91
C PHE A 103 -8.87 -6.09 9.44
N ASP A 104 -9.66 -6.07 10.52
CA ASP A 104 -9.93 -4.86 11.29
C ASP A 104 -8.86 -4.71 12.38
N SER A 105 -8.13 -3.61 12.34
CA SER A 105 -7.03 -3.34 13.26
C SER A 105 -7.49 -2.88 14.64
N ASN A 106 -8.75 -2.47 14.80
CA ASN A 106 -9.28 -1.85 16.01
C ASN A 106 -8.46 -0.63 16.51
N MET A 107 -7.71 0.00 15.62
CA MET A 107 -7.00 1.23 15.95
C MET A 107 -8.00 2.36 16.26
N THR A 108 -7.64 3.23 17.19
CA THR A 108 -8.45 4.41 17.54
C THR A 108 -8.38 5.53 16.50
N GLU A 109 -7.35 5.52 15.68
CA GLU A 109 -7.14 6.48 14.59
C GLU A 109 -7.19 5.76 13.23
N PRO A 110 -7.72 6.42 12.18
CA PRO A 110 -7.67 5.87 10.84
C PRO A 110 -6.23 5.61 10.39
N ILE A 111 -6.02 4.54 9.64
CA ILE A 111 -4.70 4.19 9.08
C ILE A 111 -4.33 5.22 8.01
N THR A 112 -3.23 5.94 8.23
CA THR A 112 -2.68 6.93 7.30
C THR A 112 -1.49 6.40 6.51
N SER A 113 -0.74 5.48 7.11
CA SER A 113 0.42 4.84 6.50
C SER A 113 0.50 3.37 6.93
N MET A 114 1.01 2.54 6.05
CA MET A 114 1.10 1.10 6.25
C MET A 114 2.37 0.56 5.60
N TYR A 115 3.03 -0.38 6.27
CA TYR A 115 4.07 -1.22 5.68
C TYR A 115 3.78 -2.69 5.96
N VAL A 116 4.06 -3.55 5.00
CA VAL A 116 3.78 -4.99 5.11
C VAL A 116 5.06 -5.77 4.79
N LEU A 117 5.45 -6.66 5.68
CA LEU A 117 6.60 -7.53 5.50
C LEU A 117 6.24 -8.97 5.88
N GLY A 118 6.07 -9.84 4.89
CA GLY A 118 5.59 -11.21 5.14
C GLY A 118 4.23 -11.21 5.83
N ASN A 119 4.20 -11.69 7.06
CA ASN A 119 2.98 -11.74 7.89
C ASN A 119 2.88 -10.58 8.90
N ASP A 120 3.85 -9.68 8.89
CA ASP A 120 3.87 -8.52 9.76
C ASP A 120 3.19 -7.32 9.08
N LEU A 121 2.24 -6.71 9.78
CA LEU A 121 1.58 -5.46 9.40
C LEU A 121 2.03 -4.37 10.37
N PHE A 122 2.60 -3.31 9.83
CA PHE A 122 2.99 -2.11 10.56
C PHE A 122 2.06 -1.00 10.14
N LEU A 123 1.14 -0.62 11.03
CA LEU A 123 0.07 0.33 10.76
C LEU A 123 0.28 1.60 11.57
N CYS A 124 0.11 2.73 10.93
CA CYS A 124 0.19 4.03 11.58
C CYS A 124 -1.08 4.84 11.35
N GLY A 125 -1.62 5.37 12.44
CA GLY A 125 -2.53 6.50 12.44
C GLY A 125 -1.74 7.81 12.45
N LYS A 126 -2.39 8.89 12.88
CA LYS A 126 -1.72 10.20 13.00
C LYS A 126 -0.65 10.21 14.09
N HIS A 127 -0.94 9.61 15.23
CA HIS A 127 -0.06 9.57 16.41
C HIS A 127 0.15 8.15 16.94
N THR A 128 -0.60 7.18 16.45
CA THR A 128 -0.53 5.79 16.92
C THR A 128 0.23 4.93 15.92
N TYR A 129 1.10 4.07 16.44
CA TYR A 129 1.76 3.01 15.71
C TYR A 129 1.37 1.68 16.32
N ASN A 130 0.97 0.73 15.49
CA ASN A 130 0.63 -0.63 15.89
C ASN A 130 1.35 -1.65 15.01
N HIS A 131 1.85 -2.70 15.63
CA HIS A 131 2.45 -3.85 14.98
C HIS A 131 1.56 -5.07 15.17
N TYR A 132 1.18 -5.70 14.09
CA TYR A 132 0.43 -6.95 14.07
C TYR A 132 1.25 -8.03 13.38
N LYS A 133 1.21 -9.24 13.91
CA LYS A 133 1.77 -10.43 13.29
C LYS A 133 0.70 -11.50 13.19
N ASP A 134 0.51 -12.06 12.00
CA ASP A 134 -0.59 -13.00 11.73
C ASP A 134 -1.95 -12.45 12.22
N CYS A 135 -2.20 -11.16 12.00
CA CYS A 135 -3.38 -10.42 12.46
C CYS A 135 -3.59 -10.39 13.99
N LYS A 136 -2.55 -10.67 14.77
CA LYS A 136 -2.55 -10.53 16.23
C LYS A 136 -1.75 -9.32 16.64
N ASP A 137 -2.28 -8.56 17.58
CA ASP A 137 -1.58 -7.40 18.17
C ASP A 137 -0.30 -7.87 18.87
N ILE A 138 0.83 -7.29 18.47
CA ILE A 138 2.14 -7.53 19.06
C ILE A 138 2.53 -6.38 19.98
N GLY A 139 2.14 -5.16 19.61
CA GLY A 139 2.41 -3.98 20.40
C GLY A 139 2.04 -2.70 19.70
N SER A 140 1.81 -1.69 20.52
CA SER A 140 1.43 -0.35 20.09
C SER A 140 2.31 0.70 20.75
N TYR A 141 2.42 1.83 20.07
CA TYR A 141 3.16 2.98 20.57
C TYR A 141 2.43 4.27 20.24
N LEU A 142 2.28 5.14 21.24
CA LEU A 142 1.73 6.48 21.06
C LEU A 142 2.89 7.47 20.86
N CYS A 143 2.93 8.09 19.70
CA CYS A 143 3.97 9.03 19.31
C CYS A 143 3.60 10.46 19.70
N GLY A 144 4.59 11.24 20.13
CA GLY A 144 4.40 12.66 20.47
C GLY A 144 4.14 13.55 19.25
N ASP A 145 4.70 13.19 18.11
CA ASP A 145 4.57 13.92 16.84
C ASP A 145 3.74 13.15 15.82
N CYS A 146 3.27 13.86 14.78
CA CYS A 146 2.50 13.24 13.71
C CYS A 146 3.37 12.30 12.88
N ILE A 147 2.94 11.06 12.72
CA ILE A 147 3.58 10.07 11.88
C ILE A 147 3.24 10.38 10.41
N VAL A 148 4.24 10.44 9.57
CA VAL A 148 4.10 10.67 8.12
C VAL A 148 4.18 9.36 7.35
N ASP A 149 5.12 8.48 7.76
CA ASP A 149 5.33 7.21 7.07
C ASP A 149 6.00 6.18 7.99
N VAL A 150 5.95 4.91 7.59
CA VAL A 150 6.53 3.78 8.30
C VAL A 150 7.23 2.84 7.32
N ILE A 151 8.39 2.33 7.71
CA ILE A 151 9.11 1.30 6.99
C ILE A 151 9.72 0.31 7.98
N ALA A 152 9.64 -0.98 7.67
CA ALA A 152 10.36 -2.00 8.43
C ALA A 152 11.72 -2.27 7.78
N LEU A 153 12.74 -2.31 8.61
CA LEU A 153 14.10 -2.69 8.22
C LEU A 153 14.40 -4.09 8.73
N HIS A 154 14.77 -4.97 7.82
CA HIS A 154 15.22 -6.31 8.18
C HIS A 154 16.59 -6.56 7.54
N THR A 155 17.60 -6.68 8.39
CA THR A 155 18.97 -7.02 7.98
C THR A 155 19.43 -8.25 8.76
N ASN A 156 20.51 -8.89 8.32
CA ASN A 156 21.09 -10.05 9.00
C ASN A 156 21.52 -9.78 10.46
N LYS A 157 21.61 -8.51 10.85
CA LYS A 157 22.08 -8.10 12.19
C LYS A 157 21.05 -7.33 12.99
N VAL A 158 20.09 -6.67 12.33
CA VAL A 158 19.13 -5.77 12.98
C VAL A 158 17.78 -5.92 12.30
N SER A 159 16.74 -6.10 13.11
CA SER A 159 15.34 -5.95 12.72
C SER A 159 14.76 -4.78 13.48
N GLY A 160 14.12 -3.87 12.79
CA GLY A 160 13.55 -2.68 13.40
C GLY A 160 12.55 -2.00 12.50
N VAL A 161 11.84 -1.03 13.07
CA VAL A 161 10.90 -0.18 12.37
C VAL A 161 11.39 1.25 12.44
N ILE A 162 11.31 1.96 11.32
CA ILE A 162 11.64 3.37 11.23
C ILE A 162 10.32 4.11 11.02
N LEU A 163 10.04 5.07 11.90
CA LEU A 163 8.92 5.99 11.78
C LEU A 163 9.45 7.35 11.34
N LEU A 164 8.83 7.92 10.33
CA LEU A 164 9.08 9.28 9.89
C LEU A 164 8.03 10.20 10.52
N PHE A 165 8.49 11.26 11.19
CA PHE A 165 7.64 12.25 11.83
C PHE A 165 7.68 13.57 11.08
N SER A 166 6.55 14.29 11.07
CA SER A 166 6.55 15.71 10.74
C SER A 166 6.85 16.48 12.01
N SER A 167 7.96 17.21 12.07
CA SER A 167 8.21 18.14 13.17
C SER A 167 7.17 19.27 13.10
N GLY A 168 6.19 19.23 14.02
CA GLY A 168 5.10 20.22 14.09
C GLY A 168 5.52 21.60 14.57
N LYS A 169 6.60 22.16 14.05
CA LYS A 169 6.90 23.58 14.16
C LYS A 169 6.25 24.32 13.00
N TYR A 170 4.93 24.42 13.04
CA TYR A 170 4.26 25.50 12.32
C TYR A 170 4.27 26.72 13.24
N ASN A 171 5.16 27.66 12.94
CA ASN A 171 5.05 29.04 13.44
C ASN A 171 3.83 29.71 12.81
#